data_c627e981417bd137ca7528c10877b8ab
#
_entry.id   c627e981417bd137ca7528c10877b8ab
#
_cell.length_a   1.000
_cell.length_b   1.000
_cell.length_c   1.000
_cell.angle_alpha   90.00
_cell.angle_beta   90.00
_cell.angle_gamma   90.00
#
_symmetry.space_group_name_H-M   'P 1'
#
loop_
_entity.id
_entity.type
_entity.pdbx_description
1 polymer ?
#
loop_
_entity_poly.entity_id
_entity_poly.type
_entity_poly.pdbx_seq_one_letter_code
_entity_poly.pdbx_strand_id
1 'polypeptide(L)'
;FLKWLLNPQIVTGIDRKKLKMRSVSRCFESQDLKDILDYLVEHNTGRDVDVGYCRSFMNANPKHEAFLFSVFTKSLKLGVDVKLVNKTYGDDFIFNWEIQQAYSIEKYPIKPNEWITITQKCNGVRATYYRGKIMARSGVEFKGLDHILATLNAYPEFVFDGELMLKDKTEQTDNEAFRKATGIINSDEDKTGICMTVFDIIPLADFESNTPKVKYSKRRELIDFFVDADNVKFLPVLYQGTDHTQIPILLDKMVAEDKEGLMINLDVPYKRKRHSGILKVKRFYTMDLRVVSVEEGEGK
;
A
#
# COMPACT_ATOMS: atom_id res chain seq x y z
N PHE A 1 -17.24 -17.51 -5.40
CA PHE A 1 -16.58 -16.78 -6.48
C PHE A 1 -16.29 -15.32 -6.12
N LEU A 2 -17.32 -14.50 -5.72
CA LEU A 2 -17.13 -13.08 -5.37
C LEU A 2 -16.09 -12.88 -4.25
N LYS A 3 -16.13 -13.72 -3.18
CA LYS A 3 -15.12 -13.69 -2.12
C LYS A 3 -13.71 -13.88 -2.68
N TRP A 4 -13.53 -14.87 -3.56
CA TRP A 4 -12.24 -15.15 -4.18
C TRP A 4 -11.76 -13.98 -5.04
N LEU A 5 -12.64 -13.47 -5.91
CA LEU A 5 -12.29 -12.43 -6.89
C LEU A 5 -11.97 -11.08 -6.23
N LEU A 6 -12.79 -10.66 -5.27
CA LEU A 6 -12.71 -9.32 -4.67
C LEU A 6 -11.85 -9.27 -3.40
N ASN A 7 -11.48 -10.40 -2.79
CA ASN A 7 -10.61 -10.40 -1.63
C ASN A 7 -9.19 -9.94 -2.02
N PRO A 8 -8.69 -8.81 -1.48
CA PRO A 8 -7.36 -8.30 -1.79
C PRO A 8 -6.22 -9.20 -1.27
N GLN A 9 -6.48 -10.04 -0.28
CA GLN A 9 -5.49 -10.99 0.25
C GLN A 9 -5.26 -12.19 -0.68
N ILE A 10 -6.18 -12.47 -1.61
CA ILE A 10 -6.01 -13.51 -2.62
C ILE A 10 -5.24 -12.92 -3.80
N VAL A 11 -3.98 -13.28 -3.91
CA VAL A 11 -3.09 -12.93 -5.01
C VAL A 11 -2.80 -14.22 -5.77
N THR A 12 -2.89 -14.20 -7.10
CA THR A 12 -2.63 -15.40 -7.92
C THR A 12 -1.19 -15.48 -8.43
N GLY A 13 -0.47 -14.35 -8.41
CA GLY A 13 0.86 -14.26 -9.03
C GLY A 13 0.86 -14.38 -10.55
N ILE A 14 -0.30 -14.58 -11.19
CA ILE A 14 -0.39 -14.82 -12.63
C ILE A 14 -0.21 -13.51 -13.40
N ASP A 15 0.95 -13.39 -14.03
CA ASP A 15 1.27 -12.24 -14.90
C ASP A 15 0.53 -12.32 -16.24
N ARG A 16 -0.03 -11.19 -16.68
CA ARG A 16 -0.85 -11.11 -17.90
C ARG A 16 -0.05 -11.43 -19.17
N LYS A 17 1.20 -10.96 -19.26
CA LYS A 17 2.06 -11.18 -20.42
C LYS A 17 2.48 -12.63 -20.50
N LYS A 18 2.94 -13.20 -19.37
CA LYS A 18 3.27 -14.63 -19.27
C LYS A 18 2.09 -15.52 -19.65
N LEU A 19 0.88 -15.21 -19.14
CA LEU A 19 -0.31 -16.00 -19.44
C LEU A 19 -0.69 -15.96 -20.93
N LYS A 20 -0.52 -14.82 -21.61
CA LYS A 20 -0.76 -14.70 -23.07
C LYS A 20 0.24 -15.51 -23.92
N MET A 21 1.52 -15.51 -23.52
CA MET A 21 2.62 -16.07 -24.32
C MET A 21 2.92 -17.54 -24.03
N ARG A 22 2.38 -18.10 -22.94
CA ARG A 22 2.73 -19.44 -22.47
C ARG A 22 2.13 -20.54 -23.35
N SER A 23 2.98 -21.45 -23.81
CA SER A 23 2.54 -22.73 -24.35
C SER A 23 2.23 -23.69 -23.20
N VAL A 24 1.25 -24.59 -23.39
CA VAL A 24 0.87 -25.60 -22.41
C VAL A 24 1.92 -26.69 -22.35
N SER A 25 2.54 -26.88 -21.18
CA SER A 25 3.47 -27.96 -20.93
C SER A 25 2.89 -29.07 -20.04
N ARG A 26 1.85 -28.76 -19.29
CA ARG A 26 1.13 -29.70 -18.40
C ARG A 26 -0.33 -29.31 -18.32
N CYS A 27 -1.22 -30.31 -18.23
CA CYS A 27 -2.65 -30.09 -18.05
C CYS A 27 -2.99 -29.99 -16.57
N PHE A 28 -3.93 -29.14 -16.23
CA PHE A 28 -4.60 -29.18 -14.93
C PHE A 28 -5.62 -30.32 -14.96
N GLU A 29 -5.63 -31.19 -13.95
CA GLU A 29 -6.40 -32.43 -13.99
C GLU A 29 -7.91 -32.16 -13.88
N SER A 30 -8.32 -31.22 -13.04
CA SER A 30 -9.73 -30.90 -12.86
C SER A 30 -10.27 -29.96 -13.96
N GLN A 31 -11.55 -30.16 -14.29
CA GLN A 31 -12.32 -29.26 -15.16
C GLN A 31 -13.20 -28.28 -14.35
N ASP A 32 -13.20 -28.37 -13.02
CA ASP A 32 -13.95 -27.45 -12.17
C ASP A 32 -13.18 -26.13 -11.96
N LEU A 33 -13.85 -25.03 -12.22
CA LEU A 33 -13.28 -23.69 -11.98
C LEU A 33 -12.90 -23.50 -10.50
N LYS A 34 -13.66 -24.07 -9.58
CA LYS A 34 -13.37 -23.96 -8.16
C LYS A 34 -12.00 -24.54 -7.81
N ASP A 35 -11.68 -25.72 -8.36
CA ASP A 35 -10.44 -26.44 -8.04
C ASP A 35 -9.20 -25.67 -8.49
N ILE A 36 -9.22 -25.06 -9.68
CA ILE A 36 -8.08 -24.24 -10.13
C ILE A 36 -8.00 -22.90 -9.36
N LEU A 37 -9.14 -22.35 -8.93
CA LEU A 37 -9.13 -21.15 -8.09
C LEU A 37 -8.57 -21.44 -6.69
N ASP A 38 -8.93 -22.58 -6.09
CA ASP A 38 -8.39 -23.04 -4.80
C ASP A 38 -6.88 -23.34 -4.92
N TYR A 39 -6.47 -24.01 -6.01
CA TYR A 39 -5.05 -24.22 -6.32
C TYR A 39 -4.26 -22.90 -6.36
N LEU A 40 -4.79 -21.87 -7.01
CA LEU A 40 -4.12 -20.56 -7.12
C LEU A 40 -4.04 -19.78 -5.80
N VAL A 41 -4.86 -20.10 -4.80
CA VAL A 41 -4.73 -19.54 -3.44
C VAL A 41 -3.47 -20.06 -2.76
N GLU A 42 -3.17 -21.33 -2.94
CA GLU A 42 -2.01 -21.99 -2.33
C GLU A 42 -0.72 -21.79 -3.15
N HIS A 43 -0.84 -21.63 -4.47
CA HIS A 43 0.26 -21.52 -5.44
C HIS A 43 0.24 -20.14 -6.12
N ASN A 44 0.59 -19.10 -5.38
CA ASN A 44 0.38 -17.70 -5.77
C ASN A 44 1.65 -16.97 -6.22
N THR A 45 2.71 -17.67 -6.53
CA THR A 45 4.00 -17.07 -6.95
C THR A 45 4.13 -16.86 -8.46
N GLY A 46 3.18 -17.36 -9.25
CA GLY A 46 3.17 -17.25 -10.71
C GLY A 46 4.33 -17.98 -11.38
N ARG A 47 4.73 -19.13 -10.81
CA ARG A 47 5.69 -20.02 -11.45
C ARG A 47 5.20 -20.47 -12.82
N ASP A 48 6.10 -20.86 -13.65
CA ASP A 48 5.79 -21.30 -15.01
C ASP A 48 4.76 -22.45 -15.05
N VAL A 49 4.79 -23.36 -14.06
CA VAL A 49 3.81 -24.44 -13.93
C VAL A 49 2.40 -23.90 -13.64
N ASP A 50 2.29 -22.89 -12.76
CA ASP A 50 1.01 -22.31 -12.37
C ASP A 50 0.37 -21.56 -13.56
N VAL A 51 1.20 -20.81 -14.31
CA VAL A 51 0.78 -20.16 -15.57
C VAL A 51 0.37 -21.21 -16.62
N GLY A 52 1.12 -22.34 -16.70
CA GLY A 52 0.81 -23.46 -17.60
C GLY A 52 -0.54 -24.10 -17.29
N TYR A 53 -0.87 -24.30 -16.01
CA TYR A 53 -2.17 -24.83 -15.59
C TYR A 53 -3.32 -23.88 -15.93
N CYS A 54 -3.15 -22.57 -15.69
CA CYS A 54 -4.16 -21.58 -16.10
C CYS A 54 -4.38 -21.63 -17.62
N ARG A 55 -3.31 -21.70 -18.41
CA ARG A 55 -3.42 -21.76 -19.87
C ARG A 55 -4.07 -23.04 -20.35
N SER A 56 -3.72 -24.19 -19.75
CA SER A 56 -4.35 -25.48 -20.02
C SER A 56 -5.87 -25.43 -19.77
N PHE A 57 -6.28 -24.89 -18.63
CA PHE A 57 -7.68 -24.75 -18.27
C PHE A 57 -8.43 -23.84 -19.25
N MET A 58 -7.82 -22.72 -19.67
CA MET A 58 -8.39 -21.84 -20.68
C MET A 58 -8.55 -22.54 -22.03
N ASN A 59 -7.54 -23.32 -22.48
CA ASN A 59 -7.61 -24.07 -23.72
C ASN A 59 -8.71 -25.13 -23.72
N ALA A 60 -8.96 -25.76 -22.57
CA ALA A 60 -10.08 -26.70 -22.40
C ALA A 60 -11.45 -25.99 -22.41
N ASN A 61 -11.47 -24.67 -22.19
CA ASN A 61 -12.70 -23.86 -22.11
C ASN A 61 -12.66 -22.65 -23.08
N PRO A 62 -12.49 -22.84 -24.40
CA PRO A 62 -12.20 -21.76 -25.34
C PRO A 62 -13.31 -20.71 -25.45
N LYS A 63 -14.58 -21.10 -25.21
CA LYS A 63 -15.71 -20.17 -25.19
C LYS A 63 -15.63 -19.14 -24.04
N HIS A 64 -14.86 -19.44 -23.01
CA HIS A 64 -14.70 -18.63 -21.80
C HIS A 64 -13.28 -18.06 -21.63
N GLU A 65 -12.43 -18.12 -22.64
CA GLU A 65 -11.02 -17.76 -22.56
C GLU A 65 -10.82 -16.33 -22.01
N ALA A 66 -11.50 -15.34 -22.58
CA ALA A 66 -11.37 -13.93 -22.13
C ALA A 66 -11.83 -13.71 -20.68
N PHE A 67 -12.91 -14.40 -20.27
CA PHE A 67 -13.41 -14.38 -18.90
C PHE A 67 -12.37 -15.00 -17.94
N LEU A 68 -11.93 -16.22 -18.24
CA LEU A 68 -10.94 -16.95 -17.42
C LEU A 68 -9.61 -16.19 -17.33
N PHE A 69 -9.14 -15.60 -18.43
CA PHE A 69 -7.98 -14.74 -18.42
C PHE A 69 -8.12 -13.60 -17.40
N SER A 70 -9.28 -12.92 -17.42
CA SER A 70 -9.54 -11.82 -16.50
C SER A 70 -9.69 -12.28 -15.05
N VAL A 71 -10.21 -13.48 -14.82
CA VAL A 71 -10.31 -14.11 -13.49
C VAL A 71 -8.93 -14.44 -12.95
N PHE A 72 -8.12 -15.22 -13.68
CA PHE A 72 -6.80 -15.67 -13.22
C PHE A 72 -5.83 -14.51 -12.96
N THR A 73 -5.92 -13.46 -13.77
CA THR A 73 -5.12 -12.24 -13.58
C THR A 73 -5.73 -11.23 -12.61
N LYS A 74 -6.83 -11.57 -11.91
CA LYS A 74 -7.55 -10.69 -10.97
C LYS A 74 -7.93 -9.33 -11.59
N SER A 75 -8.22 -9.30 -12.89
CA SER A 75 -8.52 -8.06 -13.64
C SER A 75 -9.98 -7.95 -14.09
N LEU A 76 -10.82 -8.92 -13.72
CA LEU A 76 -12.25 -8.90 -14.06
C LEU A 76 -12.95 -7.73 -13.34
N LYS A 77 -13.59 -6.86 -14.13
CA LYS A 77 -14.35 -5.74 -13.62
C LYS A 77 -15.83 -6.12 -13.54
N LEU A 78 -16.37 -6.17 -12.33
CA LEU A 78 -17.77 -6.54 -12.10
C LEU A 78 -18.70 -5.33 -11.98
N GLY A 79 -18.18 -4.09 -11.95
CA GLY A 79 -18.98 -2.89 -11.67
C GLY A 79 -19.43 -2.77 -10.20
N VAL A 80 -18.98 -3.67 -9.31
CA VAL A 80 -19.24 -3.66 -7.88
C VAL A 80 -17.91 -3.70 -7.11
N ASP A 81 -17.87 -3.07 -5.95
CA ASP A 81 -16.75 -3.10 -5.04
C ASP A 81 -17.05 -3.92 -3.77
N VAL A 82 -16.01 -4.15 -2.95
CA VAL A 82 -16.14 -4.89 -1.69
C VAL A 82 -17.16 -4.25 -0.75
N LYS A 83 -17.23 -2.91 -0.71
CA LYS A 83 -18.17 -2.20 0.18
C LYS A 83 -19.62 -2.47 -0.17
N LEU A 84 -19.94 -2.43 -1.47
CA LEU A 84 -21.30 -2.71 -1.93
C LEU A 84 -21.69 -4.17 -1.64
N VAL A 85 -20.76 -5.10 -1.85
CA VAL A 85 -21.00 -6.52 -1.55
C VAL A 85 -21.19 -6.72 -0.05
N ASN A 86 -20.33 -6.15 0.79
CA ASN A 86 -20.45 -6.24 2.25
C ASN A 86 -21.74 -5.59 2.77
N LYS A 87 -22.15 -4.47 2.17
CA LYS A 87 -23.44 -3.83 2.53
C LYS A 87 -24.64 -4.75 2.26
N THR A 88 -24.54 -5.63 1.25
CA THR A 88 -25.64 -6.53 0.86
C THR A 88 -25.64 -7.83 1.64
N TYR A 89 -24.47 -8.41 1.89
CA TYR A 89 -24.31 -9.75 2.48
C TYR A 89 -23.88 -9.74 3.95
N GLY A 90 -23.67 -8.57 4.54
CA GLY A 90 -23.21 -8.36 5.90
C GLY A 90 -21.77 -7.86 5.95
N ASP A 91 -21.46 -7.09 6.99
CA ASP A 91 -20.11 -6.61 7.27
C ASP A 91 -19.16 -7.82 7.38
N ASP A 92 -17.95 -7.67 6.86
CA ASP A 92 -16.92 -8.71 6.82
C ASP A 92 -17.21 -9.95 5.94
N PHE A 93 -18.25 -9.91 5.09
CA PHE A 93 -18.46 -10.99 4.10
C PHE A 93 -17.25 -11.16 3.17
N ILE A 94 -16.61 -10.06 2.76
CA ILE A 94 -15.30 -10.03 2.09
C ILE A 94 -14.37 -9.16 2.92
N PHE A 95 -13.16 -9.62 3.16
CA PHE A 95 -12.14 -8.82 3.84
C PHE A 95 -11.99 -7.45 3.16
N ASN A 96 -12.21 -6.39 3.91
CA ASN A 96 -12.07 -5.02 3.47
C ASN A 96 -10.94 -4.32 4.22
N TRP A 97 -9.91 -3.91 3.49
CA TRP A 97 -8.77 -3.21 4.05
C TRP A 97 -8.74 -1.78 3.57
N GLU A 98 -8.81 -0.86 4.50
CA GLU A 98 -8.73 0.56 4.22
C GLU A 98 -7.85 1.26 5.24
N ILE A 99 -7.04 2.18 4.76
CA ILE A 99 -6.21 3.06 5.58
C ILE A 99 -6.40 4.51 5.16
N GLN A 100 -6.03 5.44 6.04
CA GLN A 100 -6.11 6.87 5.76
C GLN A 100 -5.23 7.25 4.56
N GLN A 101 -5.78 8.07 3.66
CA GLN A 101 -5.07 8.56 2.48
C GLN A 101 -5.21 10.07 2.36
N ALA A 102 -4.12 10.72 1.93
CA ALA A 102 -4.06 12.17 1.76
C ALA A 102 -4.70 12.66 0.45
N TYR A 103 -5.27 13.85 0.49
CA TYR A 103 -5.48 14.67 -0.69
C TYR A 103 -4.24 15.56 -0.97
N SER A 104 -4.18 16.14 -2.18
CA SER A 104 -3.25 17.23 -2.46
C SER A 104 -3.75 18.53 -1.83
N ILE A 105 -2.84 19.36 -1.32
CA ILE A 105 -3.20 20.64 -0.69
C ILE A 105 -3.90 21.58 -1.67
N GLU A 106 -3.59 21.50 -2.97
CA GLU A 106 -4.21 22.33 -4.01
C GLU A 106 -5.73 22.06 -4.13
N LYS A 107 -6.18 20.85 -3.75
CA LYS A 107 -7.60 20.48 -3.81
C LYS A 107 -8.38 20.86 -2.56
N TYR A 108 -7.68 20.98 -1.43
CA TYR A 108 -8.29 21.21 -0.13
C TYR A 108 -7.44 22.23 0.64
N PRO A 109 -7.67 23.53 0.39
CA PRO A 109 -6.96 24.58 1.11
C PRO A 109 -7.27 24.52 2.62
N ILE A 110 -6.24 24.74 3.42
CA ILE A 110 -6.34 24.79 4.88
C ILE A 110 -7.01 26.11 5.26
N LYS A 111 -7.92 26.09 6.24
CA LYS A 111 -8.56 27.28 6.75
C LYS A 111 -7.55 28.18 7.46
N PRO A 112 -7.70 29.52 7.39
CA PRO A 112 -6.85 30.42 8.15
C PRO A 112 -6.83 30.06 9.64
N ASN A 113 -5.65 30.11 10.26
CA ASN A 113 -5.43 29.80 11.67
C ASN A 113 -5.82 28.38 12.11
N GLU A 114 -6.02 27.46 11.20
CA GLU A 114 -6.23 26.04 11.55
C GLU A 114 -4.92 25.44 12.06
N TRP A 115 -5.00 24.67 13.17
CA TRP A 115 -3.83 23.99 13.71
C TRP A 115 -3.38 22.87 12.80
N ILE A 116 -2.10 22.85 12.47
CA ILE A 116 -1.49 21.85 11.60
C ILE A 116 -0.25 21.24 12.27
N THR A 117 -0.01 19.99 11.93
CA THR A 117 1.28 19.31 12.18
C THR A 117 1.91 18.97 10.83
N ILE A 118 3.14 19.42 10.63
CA ILE A 118 3.92 19.18 9.41
C ILE A 118 4.99 18.13 9.68
N THR A 119 5.04 17.11 8.85
CA THR A 119 6.08 16.08 8.84
C THR A 119 6.67 15.95 7.44
N GLN A 120 7.86 15.34 7.36
CA GLN A 120 8.41 14.96 6.06
C GLN A 120 7.49 13.93 5.39
N LYS A 121 7.32 14.04 4.07
CA LYS A 121 6.73 12.96 3.30
C LYS A 121 7.80 11.92 2.99
N CYS A 122 7.67 10.75 3.59
CA CYS A 122 8.54 9.62 3.32
C CYS A 122 8.36 9.12 1.88
N ASN A 123 9.46 8.73 1.25
CA ASN A 123 9.47 8.06 -0.04
C ASN A 123 9.80 6.57 0.17
N GLY A 124 8.75 5.78 0.36
CA GLY A 124 8.83 4.36 0.70
C GLY A 124 7.61 3.58 0.26
N VAL A 125 7.50 2.35 0.73
CA VAL A 125 6.36 1.49 0.48
C VAL A 125 5.44 1.53 1.70
N ARG A 126 4.22 2.06 1.53
CA ARG A 126 3.24 2.16 2.63
C ARG A 126 2.98 0.83 3.29
N ALA A 127 3.12 0.79 4.60
CA ALA A 127 2.90 -0.39 5.41
C ALA A 127 2.18 -0.03 6.72
N THR A 128 1.31 -0.93 7.16
CA THR A 128 0.58 -0.76 8.41
C THR A 128 0.71 -2.04 9.23
N TYR A 129 1.28 -1.95 10.44
CA TYR A 129 1.21 -3.05 11.39
C TYR A 129 -0.20 -3.12 11.98
N TYR A 130 -0.80 -4.28 11.88
CA TYR A 130 -2.13 -4.56 12.39
C TYR A 130 -2.24 -6.01 12.84
N ARG A 131 -2.54 -6.26 14.12
CA ARG A 131 -2.78 -7.59 14.72
C ARG A 131 -1.68 -8.62 14.35
N GLY A 132 -0.41 -8.25 14.55
CA GLY A 132 0.72 -9.15 14.31
C GLY A 132 1.11 -9.33 12.84
N LYS A 133 0.59 -8.49 11.94
CA LYS A 133 0.88 -8.53 10.50
C LYS A 133 1.28 -7.15 9.98
N ILE A 134 2.14 -7.12 8.97
CA ILE A 134 2.46 -5.91 8.24
C ILE A 134 1.70 -5.94 6.91
N MET A 135 0.75 -5.02 6.77
CA MET A 135 -0.18 -4.96 5.66
C MET A 135 0.22 -3.87 4.67
N ALA A 136 0.22 -4.22 3.40
CA ALA A 136 0.32 -3.23 2.33
C ALA A 136 -0.93 -2.36 2.26
N ARG A 137 -0.84 -1.23 1.57
CA ARG A 137 -1.98 -0.35 1.30
C ARG A 137 -3.15 -1.07 0.59
N SER A 138 -2.86 -2.12 -0.17
CA SER A 138 -3.86 -2.94 -0.86
C SER A 138 -4.56 -3.97 0.04
N GLY A 139 -4.06 -4.18 1.27
CA GLY A 139 -4.54 -5.23 2.18
C GLY A 139 -3.84 -6.58 1.99
N VAL A 140 -2.80 -6.63 1.17
CA VAL A 140 -1.92 -7.81 1.06
C VAL A 140 -0.91 -7.76 2.21
N GLU A 141 -0.64 -8.90 2.84
CA GLU A 141 0.37 -9.01 3.89
C GLU A 141 1.78 -9.08 3.28
N PHE A 142 2.70 -8.27 3.79
CA PHE A 142 4.13 -8.40 3.50
C PHE A 142 4.72 -9.56 4.29
N LYS A 143 5.53 -10.38 3.63
CA LYS A 143 6.26 -11.51 4.23
C LYS A 143 7.75 -11.20 4.39
N GLY A 144 8.41 -11.93 5.32
CA GLY A 144 9.85 -11.79 5.55
C GLY A 144 10.26 -10.50 6.28
N LEU A 145 9.36 -9.91 7.04
CA LEU A 145 9.60 -8.72 7.88
C LEU A 145 9.58 -9.04 9.38
N ASP A 146 10.00 -10.26 9.75
CA ASP A 146 9.95 -10.78 11.12
C ASP A 146 10.76 -9.92 12.10
N HIS A 147 11.85 -9.31 11.63
CA HIS A 147 12.68 -8.39 12.41
C HIS A 147 11.93 -7.09 12.80
N ILE A 148 11.00 -6.61 11.96
CA ILE A 148 10.12 -5.47 12.29
C ILE A 148 9.00 -5.94 13.21
N LEU A 149 8.40 -7.11 12.91
CA LEU A 149 7.35 -7.71 13.74
C LEU A 149 7.81 -7.98 15.15
N ALA A 150 9.07 -8.42 15.36
CA ALA A 150 9.64 -8.65 16.69
C ALA A 150 9.58 -7.40 17.59
N THR A 151 9.75 -6.20 17.01
CA THR A 151 9.62 -4.94 17.74
C THR A 151 8.15 -4.56 17.97
N LEU A 152 7.31 -4.63 16.94
CA LEU A 152 5.95 -4.11 17.00
C LEU A 152 4.97 -5.03 17.74
N ASN A 153 5.23 -6.34 17.79
CA ASN A 153 4.42 -7.31 18.53
C ASN A 153 4.44 -7.11 20.07
N ALA A 154 5.38 -6.31 20.56
CA ALA A 154 5.37 -5.88 21.96
C ALA A 154 4.19 -4.94 22.31
N TYR A 155 3.51 -4.40 21.29
CA TYR A 155 2.47 -3.38 21.43
C TYR A 155 1.19 -3.74 20.63
N PRO A 156 0.55 -4.88 20.94
CA PRO A 156 -0.58 -5.40 20.16
C PRO A 156 -1.84 -4.53 20.22
N GLU A 157 -1.91 -3.62 21.20
CA GLU A 157 -3.00 -2.66 21.40
C GLU A 157 -2.97 -1.47 20.45
N PHE A 158 -1.91 -1.36 19.62
CA PHE A 158 -1.74 -0.27 18.64
C PHE A 158 -1.67 -0.78 17.20
N VAL A 159 -2.07 0.09 16.31
CA VAL A 159 -1.81 0.03 14.87
C VAL A 159 -0.73 1.05 14.56
N PHE A 160 0.34 0.61 13.91
CA PHE A 160 1.44 1.49 13.49
C PHE A 160 1.34 1.71 11.97
N ASP A 161 1.18 2.96 11.58
CA ASP A 161 1.06 3.35 10.18
C ASP A 161 2.35 4.05 9.74
N GLY A 162 2.98 3.54 8.68
CA GLY A 162 4.33 3.97 8.31
C GLY A 162 4.71 3.63 6.86
N GLU A 163 5.98 3.81 6.57
CA GLU A 163 6.61 3.47 5.29
C GLU A 163 7.76 2.49 5.51
N LEU A 164 7.83 1.44 4.70
CA LEU A 164 9.01 0.58 4.60
C LEU A 164 10.06 1.27 3.73
N MET A 165 11.26 1.40 4.25
CA MET A 165 12.37 2.12 3.65
C MET A 165 13.68 1.36 3.85
N LEU A 166 14.73 1.70 3.13
CA LEU A 166 16.07 1.20 3.44
C LEU A 166 16.54 1.76 4.79
N LYS A 167 17.19 0.92 5.60
CA LYS A 167 17.88 1.34 6.84
C LYS A 167 19.00 2.30 6.53
N ASP A 168 19.82 1.96 5.56
CA ASP A 168 20.95 2.74 5.10
C ASP A 168 20.67 3.35 3.73
N LYS A 169 20.77 4.68 3.64
CA LYS A 169 20.58 5.46 2.42
C LYS A 169 21.86 6.20 2.01
N THR A 170 22.97 5.88 2.63
CA THR A 170 24.27 6.50 2.31
C THR A 170 24.56 6.33 0.81
N GLU A 171 24.97 7.40 0.16
CA GLU A 171 25.36 7.44 -1.27
C GLU A 171 24.21 7.27 -2.29
N GLN A 172 22.92 7.36 -1.88
CA GLN A 172 21.78 7.23 -2.79
C GLN A 172 20.85 8.43 -2.71
N THR A 173 20.31 8.83 -3.85
CA THR A 173 19.18 9.75 -3.89
C THR A 173 17.94 9.10 -3.25
N ASP A 174 17.00 9.91 -2.79
CA ASP A 174 15.75 9.40 -2.17
C ASP A 174 14.97 8.49 -3.14
N ASN A 175 15.01 8.78 -4.45
CA ASN A 175 14.37 7.96 -5.49
C ASN A 175 15.09 6.63 -5.75
N GLU A 176 16.42 6.59 -5.72
CA GLU A 176 17.21 5.35 -5.85
C GLU A 176 16.98 4.45 -4.65
N ALA A 177 17.01 5.01 -3.44
CA ALA A 177 16.69 4.30 -2.21
C ALA A 177 15.27 3.70 -2.25
N PHE A 178 14.27 4.45 -2.73
CA PHE A 178 12.90 3.96 -2.92
C PHE A 178 12.83 2.79 -3.90
N ARG A 179 13.48 2.88 -5.07
CA ARG A 179 13.48 1.80 -6.08
C ARG A 179 14.12 0.53 -5.51
N LYS A 180 15.26 0.66 -4.83
CA LYS A 180 15.96 -0.45 -4.19
C LYS A 180 15.12 -1.10 -3.09
N ALA A 181 14.53 -0.29 -2.18
CA ALA A 181 13.63 -0.77 -1.15
C ALA A 181 12.44 -1.54 -1.76
N THR A 182 11.81 -0.98 -2.79
CA THR A 182 10.68 -1.61 -3.49
C THR A 182 11.07 -2.94 -4.13
N GLY A 183 12.26 -3.03 -4.74
CA GLY A 183 12.79 -4.28 -5.28
C GLY A 183 12.93 -5.36 -4.21
N ILE A 184 13.61 -5.05 -3.09
CA ILE A 184 13.81 -5.97 -1.97
C ILE A 184 12.47 -6.40 -1.34
N ILE A 185 11.56 -5.47 -1.10
CA ILE A 185 10.26 -5.76 -0.47
C ILE A 185 9.41 -6.72 -1.31
N ASN A 186 9.48 -6.61 -2.64
CA ASN A 186 8.70 -7.42 -3.57
C ASN A 186 9.42 -8.69 -4.05
N SER A 187 10.63 -8.96 -3.60
CA SER A 187 11.40 -10.19 -3.90
C SER A 187 11.35 -11.19 -2.75
N ASP A 188 11.90 -12.38 -2.99
CA ASP A 188 12.13 -13.40 -1.97
C ASP A 188 13.51 -13.24 -1.27
N GLU A 189 14.21 -12.14 -1.54
CA GLU A 189 15.50 -11.82 -0.92
C GLU A 189 15.37 -11.50 0.57
N ASP A 190 16.52 -11.48 1.26
CA ASP A 190 16.62 -11.04 2.65
C ASP A 190 16.17 -9.57 2.79
N LYS A 191 15.28 -9.32 3.73
CA LYS A 191 14.67 -8.01 3.99
C LYS A 191 15.20 -7.33 5.26
N THR A 192 16.24 -7.85 5.87
CA THR A 192 16.83 -7.28 7.11
C THR A 192 17.37 -5.86 6.92
N GLY A 193 17.72 -5.48 5.68
CA GLY A 193 18.06 -4.10 5.29
C GLY A 193 16.89 -3.13 5.19
N ILE A 194 15.66 -3.58 5.44
CA ILE A 194 14.45 -2.74 5.45
C ILE A 194 14.10 -2.35 6.89
N CYS A 195 13.71 -1.11 7.12
CA CYS A 195 13.10 -0.63 8.37
C CYS A 195 11.73 -0.04 8.11
N MET A 196 10.92 0.09 9.15
CA MET A 196 9.64 0.79 9.12
C MET A 196 9.78 2.16 9.78
N THR A 197 9.51 3.24 9.02
CA THR A 197 9.40 4.59 9.56
C THR A 197 7.94 4.89 9.86
N VAL A 198 7.59 4.88 11.14
CA VAL A 198 6.23 5.10 11.65
C VAL A 198 5.93 6.60 11.71
N PHE A 199 4.80 7.02 11.19
CA PHE A 199 4.36 8.42 11.22
C PHE A 199 3.00 8.60 11.91
N ASP A 200 2.26 7.54 12.21
CA ASP A 200 1.02 7.59 13.00
C ASP A 200 0.89 6.31 13.86
N ILE A 201 0.38 6.46 15.09
CA ILE A 201 0.07 5.35 16.00
C ILE A 201 -1.37 5.49 16.42
N ILE A 202 -2.18 4.48 16.11
CA ILE A 202 -3.61 4.50 16.35
C ILE A 202 -3.96 3.41 17.38
N PRO A 203 -4.65 3.72 18.47
CA PRO A 203 -5.21 2.69 19.35
C PRO A 203 -6.05 1.70 18.51
N LEU A 204 -5.83 0.41 18.69
CA LEU A 204 -6.49 -0.65 17.91
C LEU A 204 -8.02 -0.51 17.93
N ALA A 205 -8.59 -0.27 19.11
CA ALA A 205 -10.03 -0.06 19.27
C ALA A 205 -10.56 1.15 18.48
N ASP A 206 -9.76 2.23 18.38
CA ASP A 206 -10.13 3.43 17.62
C ASP A 206 -10.01 3.19 16.10
N PHE A 207 -8.97 2.43 15.69
CA PHE A 207 -8.79 2.03 14.29
C PHE A 207 -9.93 1.16 13.77
N GLU A 208 -10.41 0.23 14.58
CA GLU A 208 -11.51 -0.69 14.25
C GLU A 208 -12.90 -0.03 14.38
N SER A 209 -12.98 1.08 15.08
CA SER A 209 -14.23 1.80 15.29
C SER A 209 -14.75 2.42 13.98
N ASN A 210 -16.07 2.38 13.76
CA ASN A 210 -16.73 3.15 12.71
C ASN A 210 -16.80 4.66 13.03
N THR A 211 -16.59 5.03 14.30
CA THR A 211 -16.59 6.40 14.81
C THR A 211 -15.34 6.71 15.61
N PRO A 212 -14.15 6.75 14.96
CA PRO A 212 -12.89 7.02 15.65
C PRO A 212 -12.92 8.40 16.32
N LYS A 213 -12.34 8.50 17.53
CA LYS A 213 -12.40 9.70 18.36
C LYS A 213 -11.04 10.32 18.65
N VAL A 214 -9.98 9.50 18.63
CA VAL A 214 -8.65 9.97 19.00
C VAL A 214 -8.08 10.88 17.91
N LYS A 215 -7.95 12.16 18.22
CA LYS A 215 -7.42 13.19 17.32
C LYS A 215 -5.93 13.00 17.05
N TYR A 216 -5.43 13.59 15.95
CA TYR A 216 -4.04 13.45 15.53
C TYR A 216 -3.04 13.94 16.59
N SER A 217 -3.31 15.08 17.26
CA SER A 217 -2.47 15.59 18.34
C SER A 217 -2.25 14.54 19.44
N LYS A 218 -3.32 13.84 19.83
CA LYS A 218 -3.23 12.79 20.87
C LYS A 218 -2.51 11.53 20.37
N ARG A 219 -2.69 11.17 19.10
CA ARG A 219 -1.93 10.07 18.50
C ARG A 219 -0.45 10.42 18.35
N ARG A 220 -0.16 11.70 18.11
CA ARG A 220 1.23 12.18 18.04
C ARG A 220 1.94 12.11 19.39
N GLU A 221 1.25 12.47 20.48
CA GLU A 221 1.77 12.30 21.83
C GLU A 221 2.16 10.84 22.12
N LEU A 222 1.42 9.86 21.56
CA LEU A 222 1.80 8.44 21.70
C LEU A 222 3.16 8.13 21.08
N ILE A 223 3.48 8.74 19.94
CA ILE A 223 4.77 8.53 19.27
C ILE A 223 5.94 8.96 20.15
N ASP A 224 5.77 10.01 20.93
CA ASP A 224 6.83 10.56 21.78
C ASP A 224 7.21 9.61 22.96
N PHE A 225 6.38 8.61 23.25
CA PHE A 225 6.71 7.55 24.23
C PHE A 225 7.56 6.42 23.63
N PHE A 226 7.67 6.33 22.31
CA PHE A 226 8.42 5.27 21.66
C PHE A 226 9.83 5.75 21.32
N VAL A 227 10.79 4.86 21.46
CA VAL A 227 12.19 5.09 21.12
C VAL A 227 12.52 4.37 19.82
N ASP A 228 13.31 5.01 18.97
CA ASP A 228 13.81 4.40 17.75
C ASP A 228 14.54 3.09 18.05
N ALA A 229 14.14 2.05 17.32
CA ALA A 229 14.86 0.78 17.27
C ALA A 229 15.54 0.66 15.89
N ASP A 230 16.48 -0.29 15.77
CA ASP A 230 17.19 -0.51 14.51
C ASP A 230 16.22 -0.74 13.32
N ASN A 231 15.11 -1.43 13.58
CA ASN A 231 14.15 -1.85 12.56
C ASN A 231 12.90 -0.96 12.48
N VAL A 232 12.65 -0.13 13.50
CA VAL A 232 11.47 0.73 13.60
C VAL A 232 11.92 2.11 14.05
N LYS A 233 11.64 3.11 13.23
CA LYS A 233 11.95 4.52 13.51
C LYS A 233 10.66 5.33 13.57
N PHE A 234 10.68 6.41 14.32
CA PHE A 234 9.52 7.30 14.46
C PHE A 234 9.78 8.64 13.78
N LEU A 235 8.89 9.01 12.87
CA LEU A 235 9.06 10.21 12.05
C LEU A 235 8.93 11.46 12.92
N PRO A 236 9.95 12.36 12.95
CA PRO A 236 9.90 13.59 13.72
C PRO A 236 8.92 14.60 13.13
N VAL A 237 8.39 15.46 13.98
CA VAL A 237 7.61 16.63 13.58
C VAL A 237 8.57 17.74 13.16
N LEU A 238 8.27 18.38 12.02
CA LEU A 238 9.00 19.56 11.55
C LEU A 238 8.41 20.87 12.08
N TYR A 239 7.07 20.91 12.22
CA TYR A 239 6.37 22.06 12.77
C TYR A 239 5.00 21.67 13.30
N GLN A 240 4.57 22.35 14.37
CA GLN A 240 3.19 22.33 14.88
C GLN A 240 2.74 23.76 15.20
N GLY A 241 1.55 24.13 14.77
CA GLY A 241 0.99 25.45 15.07
C GLY A 241 0.01 25.93 14.01
N THR A 242 -0.26 27.24 14.04
CA THR A 242 -1.22 27.91 13.15
C THR A 242 -0.54 28.79 12.10
N ASP A 243 0.79 28.90 12.12
CA ASP A 243 1.54 29.68 11.12
C ASP A 243 1.74 28.84 9.85
N HIS A 244 0.89 29.03 8.87
CA HIS A 244 0.94 28.33 7.59
C HIS A 244 2.06 28.80 6.66
N THR A 245 2.76 29.90 6.99
CA THR A 245 3.95 30.34 6.23
C THR A 245 5.10 29.36 6.34
N GLN A 246 5.08 28.48 7.34
CA GLN A 246 6.04 27.39 7.49
C GLN A 246 5.96 26.35 6.37
N ILE A 247 4.81 26.21 5.68
CA ILE A 247 4.63 25.22 4.63
C ILE A 247 5.62 25.42 3.47
N PRO A 248 5.67 26.60 2.79
CA PRO A 248 6.61 26.81 1.71
C PRO A 248 8.07 26.78 2.19
N ILE A 249 8.38 27.31 3.37
CA ILE A 249 9.74 27.31 3.94
C ILE A 249 10.25 25.87 4.13
N LEU A 250 9.45 25.02 4.77
CA LEU A 250 9.82 23.62 4.99
C LEU A 250 9.82 22.79 3.70
N LEU A 251 8.93 23.12 2.75
CA LEU A 251 8.95 22.48 1.45
C LEU A 251 10.25 22.76 0.69
N ASP A 252 10.71 24.01 0.69
CA ASP A 252 11.98 24.38 0.05
C ASP A 252 13.16 23.67 0.70
N LYS A 253 13.16 23.56 2.04
CA LYS A 253 14.16 22.77 2.76
C LYS A 253 14.14 21.29 2.34
N MET A 254 12.96 20.67 2.28
CA MET A 254 12.84 19.25 1.87
C MET A 254 13.35 19.05 0.43
N VAL A 255 13.03 19.95 -0.47
CA VAL A 255 13.51 19.90 -1.86
C VAL A 255 15.03 20.04 -1.94
N ALA A 256 15.62 20.94 -1.15
CA ALA A 256 17.07 21.12 -1.09
C ALA A 256 17.80 19.87 -0.54
N GLU A 257 17.12 19.08 0.29
CA GLU A 257 17.61 17.81 0.87
C GLU A 257 17.23 16.58 0.02
N ASP A 258 16.77 16.75 -1.22
CA ASP A 258 16.30 15.67 -2.12
C ASP A 258 15.17 14.82 -1.50
N LYS A 259 14.26 15.44 -0.73
CA LYS A 259 13.09 14.76 -0.14
C LYS A 259 11.84 14.99 -0.98
N GLU A 260 10.90 14.03 -0.89
CA GLU A 260 9.68 14.01 -1.70
C GLU A 260 8.75 15.22 -1.46
N GLY A 261 8.74 15.77 -0.24
CA GLY A 261 7.91 16.87 0.18
C GLY A 261 7.42 16.78 1.62
N LEU A 262 6.21 17.26 1.87
CA LEU A 262 5.63 17.34 3.21
C LEU A 262 4.28 16.60 3.30
N MET A 263 3.96 16.17 4.51
CA MET A 263 2.62 15.79 4.93
C MET A 263 2.11 16.77 5.98
N ILE A 264 0.88 17.21 5.82
CA ILE A 264 0.19 18.09 6.76
C ILE A 264 -0.97 17.33 7.36
N ASN A 265 -0.99 17.22 8.68
CA ASN A 265 -2.06 16.60 9.43
C ASN A 265 -2.84 17.68 10.17
N LEU A 266 -4.16 17.72 9.96
CA LEU A 266 -5.09 18.48 10.78
C LEU A 266 -5.42 17.71 12.05
N ASP A 267 -5.86 18.41 13.09
CA ASP A 267 -6.18 17.76 14.37
C ASP A 267 -7.54 17.05 14.35
N VAL A 268 -7.61 15.97 13.56
CA VAL A 268 -8.83 15.17 13.37
C VAL A 268 -8.58 13.68 13.66
N PRO A 269 -9.62 12.89 13.98
CA PRO A 269 -9.49 11.45 14.14
C PRO A 269 -9.03 10.75 12.84
N TYR A 270 -8.41 9.57 12.99
CA TYR A 270 -7.99 8.72 11.87
C TYR A 270 -9.23 8.22 11.11
N LYS A 271 -9.22 8.33 9.79
CA LYS A 271 -10.31 7.83 8.95
C LYS A 271 -9.79 6.88 7.90
N ARG A 272 -10.27 5.65 7.91
CA ARG A 272 -9.90 4.59 6.95
C ARG A 272 -10.46 4.88 5.54
N LYS A 273 -10.09 6.04 4.98
CA LYS A 273 -10.44 6.47 3.62
C LYS A 273 -9.57 7.66 3.20
N ARG A 274 -9.69 8.07 1.94
CA ARG A 274 -9.12 9.36 1.52
C ARG A 274 -9.85 10.50 2.23
N HIS A 275 -9.09 11.39 2.86
CA HIS A 275 -9.65 12.38 3.77
C HIS A 275 -8.87 13.71 3.70
N SER A 276 -9.59 14.84 3.80
CA SER A 276 -9.00 16.19 3.79
C SER A 276 -8.30 16.58 5.10
N GLY A 277 -8.43 15.79 6.15
CA GLY A 277 -7.68 15.97 7.41
C GLY A 277 -6.20 15.59 7.32
N ILE A 278 -5.76 15.01 6.20
CA ILE A 278 -4.36 14.79 5.88
C ILE A 278 -4.11 15.23 4.45
N LEU A 279 -3.09 16.08 4.25
CA LEU A 279 -2.75 16.68 2.97
C LEU A 279 -1.30 16.38 2.61
N LYS A 280 -1.04 16.17 1.34
CA LYS A 280 0.32 16.05 0.80
C LYS A 280 0.70 17.32 0.06
N VAL A 281 1.92 17.76 0.26
CA VAL A 281 2.54 18.89 -0.43
C VAL A 281 3.77 18.41 -1.15
N LYS A 282 3.82 18.62 -2.46
CA LYS A 282 4.95 18.26 -3.31
C LYS A 282 5.27 19.41 -4.23
N ARG A 283 6.55 19.55 -4.60
CA ARG A 283 6.92 20.43 -5.70
C ARG A 283 6.70 19.68 -7.02
N PHE A 284 5.99 20.29 -7.93
CA PHE A 284 5.83 19.78 -9.29
C PHE A 284 6.78 20.55 -10.20
N TYR A 285 7.47 19.81 -11.04
CA TYR A 285 8.28 20.38 -12.11
C TYR A 285 7.57 20.08 -13.43
N THR A 286 7.46 21.10 -14.27
CA THR A 286 7.01 20.94 -15.66
C THR A 286 8.23 20.93 -16.57
N MET A 287 8.22 20.07 -17.58
CA MET A 287 9.26 19.98 -18.59
C MET A 287 8.61 19.83 -19.95
N ASP A 288 9.02 20.65 -20.89
CA ASP A 288 8.62 20.50 -22.28
C ASP A 288 9.53 19.48 -22.94
N LEU A 289 8.94 18.42 -23.48
CA LEU A 289 9.66 17.35 -24.16
C LEU A 289 9.21 17.24 -25.62
N ARG A 290 10.17 17.06 -26.52
CA ARG A 290 9.88 16.75 -27.91
C ARG A 290 9.64 15.25 -28.05
N VAL A 291 8.49 14.87 -28.60
CA VAL A 291 8.21 13.48 -28.97
C VAL A 291 9.10 13.11 -30.15
N VAL A 292 9.95 12.10 -29.99
CA VAL A 292 10.89 11.62 -31.02
C VAL A 292 10.40 10.33 -31.71
N SER A 293 9.60 9.54 -31.04
CA SER A 293 8.96 8.34 -31.61
C SER A 293 7.66 8.02 -30.85
N VAL A 294 6.78 7.31 -31.53
CA VAL A 294 5.56 6.73 -30.94
C VAL A 294 5.56 5.26 -31.25
N GLU A 295 5.48 4.42 -30.23
CA GLU A 295 5.36 2.98 -30.36
C GLU A 295 4.01 2.53 -29.81
N GLU A 296 3.47 1.44 -30.37
CA GLU A 296 2.21 0.87 -29.90
C GLU A 296 2.42 0.26 -28.53
N GLY A 297 1.68 0.75 -27.53
CA GLY A 297 1.78 0.28 -26.16
C GLY A 297 1.13 -1.08 -25.97
N GLU A 298 1.75 -1.96 -25.19
CA GLU A 298 1.18 -3.27 -24.82
C GLU A 298 0.01 -3.12 -23.81
N GLY A 299 -0.89 -2.22 -24.01
CA GLY A 299 -2.07 -1.88 -23.19
C GLY A 299 -2.15 -2.51 -21.78
N LYS A 300 -2.33 -1.68 -20.75
CA LYS A 300 -2.61 -2.15 -19.39
C LYS A 300 -4.07 -2.59 -19.23
#